data_fd0a89e9a7d020b66867dd732d4c2e83
#
_entry.id   fd0a89e9a7d020b66867dd732d4c2e83
#
_cell.length_a   1.000
_cell.length_b   1.000
_cell.length_c   1.000
_cell.angle_alpha   90.00
_cell.angle_beta   90.00
_cell.angle_gamma   90.00
#
_symmetry.space_group_name_H-M   'P 1'
#
loop_
_entity.id
_entity.type
_entity.pdbx_description
1 polymer ?
#
loop_
_entity_poly.entity_id
_entity_poly.type
_entity_poly.pdbx_seq_one_letter_code
_entity_poly.pdbx_strand_id
1 'polypeptide(L)'
;CLFEHEHSIYLNKSSATKFLRKYDLDIINFNLIKEKYRRANSLIFVAKRKVDVNVQKKELLPKNKTSKFYFDLKKNIYKGIRNLEKYSSFNKKIGKRVAGYGAGGRGVMTLASMSNSQNFKFLIEKNPKSQNIYAPGSGLQIVNLEHLKENPVDEILVFSFGYMDEIKKDLKKYGYQNNQIKSFIDIMKDGYV
;
A
#
# COMPACT_ATOMS: atom_id res chain seq x y z
N CYS A 1 1.98 -6.49 4.75
CA CYS A 1 0.53 -6.34 4.64
C CYS A 1 0.22 -4.87 4.82
N LEU A 2 -0.42 -4.26 3.86
CA LEU A 2 -0.84 -2.86 3.93
C LEU A 2 -2.34 -2.84 4.22
N PHE A 3 -2.74 -2.05 5.20
CA PHE A 3 -4.14 -1.77 5.46
C PHE A 3 -4.54 -0.57 4.60
N GLU A 4 -5.64 -0.70 3.88
CA GLU A 4 -6.22 0.36 3.07
C GLU A 4 -7.60 0.68 3.63
N HIS A 5 -7.94 1.95 3.76
CA HIS A 5 -9.21 2.38 4.36
C HIS A 5 -10.44 1.92 3.54
N GLU A 6 -10.24 1.64 2.26
CA GLU A 6 -11.27 1.13 1.36
C GLU A 6 -11.62 -0.35 1.62
N HIS A 7 -10.74 -1.07 2.33
CA HIS A 7 -10.94 -2.49 2.62
C HIS A 7 -11.49 -2.68 4.03
N SER A 8 -12.77 -2.95 4.13
CA SER A 8 -13.43 -3.27 5.41
C SER A 8 -13.13 -4.69 5.90
N ILE A 9 -12.71 -5.59 5.02
CA ILE A 9 -12.45 -7.00 5.33
C ILE A 9 -11.13 -7.46 4.75
N TYR A 10 -10.32 -8.12 5.57
CA TYR A 10 -9.08 -8.79 5.18
C TYR A 10 -9.21 -10.29 5.39
N LEU A 11 -9.21 -11.05 4.30
CA LEU A 11 -9.41 -12.49 4.33
C LEU A 11 -8.09 -13.25 4.17
N ASN A 12 -7.97 -14.35 4.90
CA ASN A 12 -7.05 -15.44 4.64
C ASN A 12 -7.85 -16.73 4.44
N LYS A 13 -7.21 -17.84 4.08
CA LYS A 13 -7.91 -19.11 3.84
C LYS A 13 -8.82 -19.50 5.01
N SER A 14 -8.34 -19.38 6.25
CA SER A 14 -9.11 -19.75 7.46
C SER A 14 -10.33 -18.86 7.66
N SER A 15 -10.15 -17.53 7.56
CA SER A 15 -11.26 -16.58 7.76
C SER A 15 -12.27 -16.66 6.61
N ALA A 16 -11.81 -16.82 5.37
CA ALA A 16 -12.69 -17.04 4.22
C ALA A 16 -13.52 -18.32 4.37
N THR A 17 -12.87 -19.44 4.76
CA THR A 17 -13.59 -20.69 5.00
C THR A 17 -14.64 -20.56 6.11
N LYS A 18 -14.27 -19.93 7.24
CA LYS A 18 -15.23 -19.72 8.34
C LYS A 18 -16.40 -18.84 7.94
N PHE A 19 -16.13 -17.80 7.17
CA PHE A 19 -17.15 -16.88 6.68
C PHE A 19 -18.14 -17.60 5.75
N LEU A 20 -17.61 -18.31 4.74
CA LEU A 20 -18.44 -18.98 3.73
C LEU A 20 -19.28 -20.14 4.32
N ARG A 21 -18.73 -20.87 5.30
CA ARG A 21 -19.48 -21.92 6.00
C ARG A 21 -20.71 -21.45 6.73
N LYS A 22 -20.78 -20.18 7.13
CA LYS A 22 -22.01 -19.59 7.68
C LYS A 22 -23.15 -19.49 6.67
N TYR A 23 -22.82 -19.58 5.38
CA TYR A 23 -23.76 -19.52 4.27
C TYR A 23 -23.82 -20.83 3.48
N ASP A 24 -23.50 -21.94 4.14
CA ASP A 24 -23.49 -23.29 3.55
C ASP A 24 -22.62 -23.43 2.29
N LEU A 25 -21.51 -22.72 2.28
CA LEU A 25 -20.52 -22.77 1.20
C LEU A 25 -19.20 -23.34 1.71
N ASP A 26 -18.66 -24.33 1.02
CA ASP A 26 -17.31 -24.86 1.25
C ASP A 26 -16.36 -24.44 0.14
N ILE A 27 -15.14 -24.03 0.52
CA ILE A 27 -14.07 -23.72 -0.45
C ILE A 27 -13.51 -25.04 -0.98
N ILE A 28 -13.66 -25.26 -2.29
CA ILE A 28 -13.14 -26.44 -2.99
C ILE A 28 -11.78 -26.18 -3.65
N ASN A 29 -11.47 -24.94 -3.97
CA ASN A 29 -10.17 -24.51 -4.48
C ASN A 29 -9.78 -23.17 -3.86
N PHE A 30 -8.49 -23.02 -3.54
CA PHE A 30 -7.97 -21.78 -2.97
C PHE A 30 -6.57 -21.53 -3.53
N ASN A 31 -6.41 -20.43 -4.24
CA ASN A 31 -5.15 -20.02 -4.83
C ASN A 31 -4.75 -18.62 -4.34
N LEU A 32 -3.58 -18.54 -3.70
CA LEU A 32 -2.94 -17.25 -3.43
C LEU A 32 -2.05 -16.92 -4.62
N ILE A 33 -2.42 -15.90 -5.39
CA ILE A 33 -1.66 -15.49 -6.56
C ILE A 33 -0.23 -15.12 -6.12
N LYS A 34 0.78 -15.66 -6.80
CA LYS A 34 2.20 -15.40 -6.49
C LYS A 34 2.48 -13.90 -6.58
N GLU A 35 3.30 -13.37 -5.68
CA GLU A 35 3.56 -11.95 -5.52
C GLU A 35 3.95 -11.24 -6.83
N LYS A 36 4.75 -11.89 -7.66
CA LYS A 36 5.19 -11.37 -8.96
C LYS A 36 4.06 -11.16 -9.99
N TYR A 37 2.89 -11.79 -9.79
CA TYR A 37 1.74 -11.69 -10.69
C TYR A 37 0.57 -10.91 -10.11
N ARG A 38 0.74 -10.30 -8.93
CA ARG A 38 -0.33 -9.59 -8.24
C ARG A 38 0.09 -8.18 -7.86
N ARG A 39 -0.86 -7.29 -7.87
CA ARG A 39 -0.67 -5.89 -7.45
C ARG A 39 -0.70 -5.70 -5.94
N ALA A 40 -1.07 -6.69 -5.21
CA ALA A 40 -1.09 -6.80 -3.75
C ALA A 40 -1.50 -8.23 -3.40
N ASN A 41 -1.90 -8.48 -2.15
CA ASN A 41 -2.29 -9.81 -1.67
C ASN A 41 -3.60 -10.30 -2.32
N SER A 42 -3.53 -10.69 -3.59
CA SER A 42 -4.69 -11.21 -4.32
C SER A 42 -4.85 -12.70 -4.07
N LEU A 43 -6.07 -13.11 -3.77
CA LEU A 43 -6.45 -14.51 -3.66
C LEU A 43 -7.66 -14.80 -4.55
N ILE A 44 -7.67 -16.01 -5.10
CA ILE A 44 -8.82 -16.52 -5.85
C ILE A 44 -9.25 -17.81 -5.16
N PHE A 45 -10.55 -17.98 -4.96
CA PHE A 45 -11.09 -19.21 -4.46
C PHE A 45 -12.38 -19.58 -5.21
N VAL A 46 -12.66 -20.87 -5.26
CA VAL A 46 -13.91 -21.43 -5.77
C VAL A 46 -14.64 -22.04 -4.58
N ALA A 47 -15.91 -21.66 -4.41
CA ALA A 47 -16.76 -22.21 -3.38
C ALA A 47 -17.91 -22.97 -4.00
N LYS A 48 -18.35 -24.07 -3.36
CA LYS A 48 -19.50 -24.87 -3.74
C LYS A 48 -20.52 -24.89 -2.58
N ARG A 49 -21.79 -24.90 -2.89
CA ARG A 49 -22.84 -25.10 -1.90
C ARG A 49 -22.66 -26.48 -1.24
N LYS A 50 -22.74 -26.52 0.06
CA LYS A 50 -22.67 -27.76 0.83
C LYS A 50 -23.84 -28.64 0.40
N VAL A 51 -23.54 -29.74 -0.28
CA VAL A 51 -24.49 -30.82 -0.51
C VAL A 51 -24.33 -31.72 0.70
N ASP A 52 -25.43 -32.09 1.36
CA ASP A 52 -25.45 -32.98 2.52
C ASP A 52 -24.70 -34.30 2.18
N VAL A 53 -23.45 -34.35 2.47
CA VAL A 53 -22.67 -35.58 2.48
C VAL A 53 -21.98 -35.63 3.82
N ASN A 54 -22.35 -36.65 4.60
CA ASN A 54 -21.79 -37.02 5.91
C ASN A 54 -20.29 -37.37 5.85
N VAL A 55 -19.45 -36.46 5.40
CA VAL A 55 -17.99 -36.60 5.48
C VAL A 55 -17.43 -35.32 6.10
N GLN A 56 -17.47 -35.30 7.42
CA GLN A 56 -16.62 -34.37 8.18
C GLN A 56 -15.15 -34.75 8.00
N LYS A 57 -14.53 -34.44 6.86
CA LYS A 57 -13.08 -34.22 6.86
C LYS A 57 -12.84 -33.00 7.72
N LYS A 58 -12.41 -33.22 8.95
CA LYS A 58 -11.92 -32.22 9.89
C LYS A 58 -10.62 -31.65 9.31
N GLU A 59 -10.76 -30.80 8.27
CA GLU A 59 -9.61 -30.03 7.80
C GLU A 59 -9.14 -29.18 8.96
N LEU A 60 -7.94 -29.43 9.43
CA LEU A 60 -7.27 -28.60 10.43
C LEU A 60 -7.18 -27.18 9.85
N LEU A 61 -8.16 -26.34 10.20
CA LEU A 61 -8.12 -24.93 9.85
C LEU A 61 -6.79 -24.39 10.40
N PRO A 62 -6.02 -23.67 9.59
CA PRO A 62 -4.78 -23.07 10.08
C PRO A 62 -5.07 -22.27 11.33
N LYS A 63 -4.25 -22.48 12.37
CA LYS A 63 -4.40 -21.78 13.66
C LYS A 63 -4.54 -20.28 13.42
N ASN A 64 -5.49 -19.65 14.09
CA ASN A 64 -5.63 -18.21 14.05
C ASN A 64 -4.31 -17.56 14.44
N LYS A 65 -3.95 -16.48 13.74
CA LYS A 65 -2.77 -15.70 14.11
C LYS A 65 -2.92 -15.24 15.57
N THR A 66 -1.86 -15.44 16.34
CA THR A 66 -1.85 -15.13 17.78
C THR A 66 -1.87 -13.62 18.01
N SER A 67 -2.23 -13.20 19.24
CA SER A 67 -2.11 -11.80 19.68
C SER A 67 -0.70 -11.24 19.45
N LYS A 68 0.34 -12.07 19.64
CA LYS A 68 1.74 -11.73 19.34
C LYS A 68 1.92 -11.30 17.86
N PHE A 69 1.31 -12.01 16.91
CA PHE A 69 1.39 -11.62 15.49
C PHE A 69 0.85 -10.20 15.24
N TYR A 70 -0.30 -9.87 15.84
CA TYR A 70 -0.87 -8.53 15.67
C TYR A 70 -0.06 -7.45 16.38
N PHE A 71 0.52 -7.77 17.53
CA PHE A 71 1.44 -6.87 18.23
C PHE A 71 2.70 -6.59 17.38
N ASP A 72 3.32 -7.63 16.84
CA ASP A 72 4.52 -7.51 15.99
C ASP A 72 4.18 -6.74 14.69
N LEU A 73 3.01 -6.99 14.09
CA LEU A 73 2.54 -6.25 12.92
C LEU A 73 2.40 -4.76 13.23
N LYS A 74 1.74 -4.42 14.34
CA LYS A 74 1.60 -3.02 14.80
C LYS A 74 2.96 -2.36 14.99
N LYS A 75 3.87 -3.03 15.72
CA LYS A 75 5.24 -2.55 15.94
C LYS A 75 5.98 -2.27 14.64
N ASN A 76 5.88 -3.18 13.66
CA ASN A 76 6.53 -3.02 12.35
C ASN A 76 5.94 -1.86 11.53
N ILE A 77 4.62 -1.66 11.58
CA ILE A 77 3.98 -0.51 10.93
C ILE A 77 4.51 0.80 11.52
N TYR A 78 4.50 0.94 12.86
CA TYR A 78 5.04 2.14 13.50
C TYR A 78 6.53 2.36 13.24
N LYS A 79 7.33 1.28 13.19
CA LYS A 79 8.73 1.39 12.77
C LYS A 79 8.84 1.93 11.35
N GLY A 80 8.04 1.41 10.43
CA GLY A 80 8.02 1.85 9.03
C GLY A 80 7.64 3.32 8.89
N ILE A 81 6.59 3.78 9.61
CA ILE A 81 6.20 5.20 9.60
C ILE A 81 7.35 6.08 10.14
N ARG A 82 7.99 5.70 11.25
CA ARG A 82 9.15 6.44 11.75
C ARG A 82 10.32 6.50 10.76
N ASN A 83 10.54 5.45 9.97
CA ASN A 83 11.55 5.46 8.93
C ASN A 83 11.21 6.48 7.83
N LEU A 84 9.94 6.56 7.42
CA LEU A 84 9.46 7.57 6.47
C LEU A 84 9.59 8.98 7.02
N GLU A 85 9.28 9.20 8.30
CA GLU A 85 9.45 10.49 8.98
C GLU A 85 10.91 10.93 9.02
N LYS A 86 11.84 9.99 9.32
CA LYS A 86 13.29 10.25 9.27
C LYS A 86 13.74 10.62 7.86
N TYR A 87 13.31 9.85 6.85
CA TYR A 87 13.57 10.14 5.44
C TYR A 87 13.11 11.54 5.06
N SER A 88 11.88 11.88 5.40
CA SER A 88 11.27 13.18 5.12
C SER A 88 12.02 14.33 5.81
N SER A 89 12.36 14.16 7.11
CA SER A 89 13.11 15.14 7.89
C SER A 89 14.53 15.32 7.37
N PHE A 90 15.21 14.23 7.01
CA PHE A 90 16.57 14.28 6.44
C PHE A 90 16.58 15.07 5.13
N ASN A 91 15.68 14.74 4.19
CA ASN A 91 15.62 15.43 2.91
C ASN A 91 15.33 16.94 3.10
N LYS A 92 14.40 17.29 3.99
CA LYS A 92 14.16 18.69 4.34
C LYS A 92 15.39 19.39 4.88
N LYS A 93 16.15 18.71 5.79
CA LYS A 93 17.36 19.26 6.41
C LYS A 93 18.44 19.59 5.38
N ILE A 94 18.60 18.76 4.36
CA ILE A 94 19.58 18.97 3.28
C ILE A 94 19.05 19.80 2.10
N GLY A 95 17.86 20.41 2.27
CA GLY A 95 17.25 21.28 1.27
C GLY A 95 16.61 20.58 0.07
N LYS A 96 16.54 19.24 0.07
CA LYS A 96 15.88 18.50 -1.02
C LYS A 96 14.37 18.67 -1.01
N ARG A 97 13.81 18.87 -2.19
CA ARG A 97 12.37 18.89 -2.46
C ARG A 97 11.91 17.48 -2.79
N VAL A 98 10.95 16.96 -2.05
CA VAL A 98 10.39 15.62 -2.25
C VAL A 98 8.90 15.72 -2.55
N ALA A 99 8.42 14.98 -3.55
CA ALA A 99 7.00 14.77 -3.80
C ALA A 99 6.61 13.31 -3.56
N GLY A 100 5.33 13.08 -3.22
CA GLY A 100 4.74 11.75 -3.23
C GLY A 100 4.16 11.40 -4.60
N TYR A 101 4.09 10.11 -4.96
CA TYR A 101 3.39 9.63 -6.14
C TYR A 101 2.40 8.52 -5.76
N GLY A 102 1.13 8.70 -6.12
CA GLY A 102 0.02 7.80 -5.86
C GLY A 102 -0.92 8.32 -4.76
N ALA A 103 -1.91 9.12 -5.17
CA ALA A 103 -2.92 9.71 -4.28
C ALA A 103 -4.09 8.76 -3.97
N GLY A 104 -3.94 7.46 -4.20
CA GLY A 104 -4.89 6.45 -3.75
C GLY A 104 -4.81 6.22 -2.24
N GLY A 105 -5.71 5.36 -1.72
CA GLY A 105 -5.87 5.10 -0.28
C GLY A 105 -4.57 4.83 0.47
N ARG A 106 -3.64 4.10 -0.16
CA ARG A 106 -2.34 3.79 0.45
C ARG A 106 -1.46 5.01 0.68
N GLY A 107 -1.32 5.87 -0.34
CA GLY A 107 -0.51 7.09 -0.22
C GLY A 107 -1.10 8.07 0.77
N VAL A 108 -2.41 8.31 0.65
CA VAL A 108 -3.15 9.22 1.55
C VAL A 108 -3.05 8.76 3.00
N MET A 109 -3.32 7.48 3.30
CA MET A 109 -3.25 6.96 4.67
C MET A 109 -1.83 6.96 5.24
N THR A 110 -0.83 6.63 4.42
CA THR A 110 0.57 6.67 4.86
C THR A 110 0.97 8.08 5.26
N LEU A 111 0.68 9.07 4.40
CA LEU A 111 0.98 10.47 4.67
C LEU A 111 0.19 11.02 5.86
N ALA A 112 -1.08 10.66 6.00
CA ALA A 112 -1.91 11.04 7.16
C ALA A 112 -1.40 10.44 8.48
N SER A 113 -0.67 9.32 8.41
CA SER A 113 -0.07 8.67 9.59
C SER A 113 1.28 9.26 10.01
N MET A 114 1.86 10.15 9.21
CA MET A 114 3.13 10.81 9.48
C MET A 114 2.92 12.16 10.17
N SER A 115 3.70 12.46 11.20
CA SER A 115 3.67 13.75 11.91
C SER A 115 4.26 14.90 11.10
N ASN A 116 5.04 14.59 10.06
CA ASN A 116 5.79 15.57 9.25
C ASN A 116 5.52 15.45 7.74
N SER A 117 4.32 14.99 7.36
CA SER A 117 3.92 14.86 5.96
C SER A 117 4.04 16.15 5.15
N GLN A 118 3.91 17.32 5.79
CA GLN A 118 4.11 18.64 5.16
C GLN A 118 5.53 18.90 4.66
N ASN A 119 6.48 18.03 4.95
CA ASN A 119 7.81 18.10 4.33
C ASN A 119 7.77 17.69 2.85
N PHE A 120 6.75 16.95 2.43
CA PHE A 120 6.48 16.73 1.01
C PHE A 120 5.88 18.00 0.38
N LYS A 121 6.22 18.23 -0.88
CA LYS A 121 5.74 19.43 -1.59
C LYS A 121 4.31 19.29 -2.08
N PHE A 122 3.98 18.13 -2.63
CA PHE A 122 2.67 17.77 -3.16
C PHE A 122 2.58 16.25 -3.35
N LEU A 123 1.40 15.77 -3.71
CA LEU A 123 1.13 14.37 -4.02
C LEU A 123 0.69 14.24 -5.49
N ILE A 124 1.41 13.46 -6.27
CA ILE A 124 1.15 13.27 -7.70
C ILE A 124 0.12 12.16 -7.88
N GLU A 125 -0.89 12.43 -8.71
CA GLU A 125 -1.81 11.44 -9.25
C GLU A 125 -1.81 11.52 -10.78
N LYS A 126 -1.71 10.38 -11.47
CA LYS A 126 -1.61 10.34 -12.94
C LYS A 126 -2.85 10.97 -13.60
N ASN A 127 -4.03 10.64 -13.07
CA ASN A 127 -5.31 11.11 -13.58
C ASN A 127 -6.18 11.60 -12.40
N PRO A 128 -5.92 12.81 -11.88
CA PRO A 128 -6.73 13.35 -10.79
C PRO A 128 -8.15 13.63 -11.31
N LYS A 129 -9.16 13.27 -10.51
CA LYS A 129 -10.58 13.42 -10.88
C LYS A 129 -11.03 14.88 -10.99
N SER A 130 -10.33 15.79 -10.32
CA SER A 130 -10.60 17.23 -10.32
C SER A 130 -9.32 18.02 -10.01
N GLN A 131 -9.36 19.31 -10.28
CA GLN A 131 -8.30 20.26 -9.88
C GLN A 131 -8.53 20.73 -8.44
N ASN A 132 -7.48 21.27 -7.82
CA ASN A 132 -7.53 21.88 -6.48
C ASN A 132 -8.06 20.94 -5.37
N ILE A 133 -7.67 19.66 -5.44
CA ILE A 133 -7.98 18.67 -4.42
C ILE A 133 -6.78 18.47 -3.48
N TYR A 134 -7.09 18.13 -2.23
CA TYR A 134 -6.09 17.92 -1.19
C TYR A 134 -6.24 16.56 -0.54
N ALA A 135 -5.11 15.96 -0.19
CA ALA A 135 -5.09 14.65 0.47
C ALA A 135 -5.56 14.79 1.93
N PRO A 136 -6.61 14.07 2.34
CA PRO A 136 -7.09 14.07 3.72
C PRO A 136 -5.98 13.75 4.73
N GLY A 137 -6.01 14.39 5.89
CA GLY A 137 -5.06 14.18 6.98
C GLY A 137 -3.72 14.89 6.77
N SER A 138 -3.11 14.81 5.59
CA SER A 138 -1.84 15.50 5.30
C SER A 138 -2.04 16.92 4.78
N GLY A 139 -3.18 17.26 4.16
CA GLY A 139 -3.40 18.56 3.53
C GLY A 139 -2.55 18.83 2.30
N LEU A 140 -1.82 17.83 1.78
CA LEU A 140 -1.00 17.99 0.58
C LEU A 140 -1.88 18.14 -0.66
N GLN A 141 -1.55 19.13 -1.51
CA GLN A 141 -2.22 19.29 -2.79
C GLN A 141 -1.98 18.06 -3.67
N ILE A 142 -3.03 17.58 -4.32
CA ILE A 142 -2.94 16.52 -5.32
C ILE A 142 -2.85 17.17 -6.70
N VAL A 143 -1.79 16.83 -7.43
CA VAL A 143 -1.47 17.40 -8.73
C VAL A 143 -1.29 16.33 -9.79
N ASN A 144 -1.37 16.69 -11.07
CA ASN A 144 -1.04 15.80 -12.16
C ASN A 144 0.47 15.81 -12.45
N LEU A 145 0.91 14.95 -13.37
CA LEU A 145 2.33 14.85 -13.78
C LEU A 145 2.87 16.12 -14.44
N GLU A 146 2.03 16.89 -15.13
CA GLU A 146 2.45 18.12 -15.82
C GLU A 146 2.97 19.18 -14.84
N HIS A 147 2.49 19.14 -13.59
CA HIS A 147 2.93 20.04 -12.53
C HIS A 147 4.45 19.95 -12.27
N LEU A 148 5.08 18.80 -12.58
CA LEU A 148 6.52 18.62 -12.44
C LEU A 148 7.35 19.48 -13.41
N LYS A 149 6.76 19.96 -14.52
CA LYS A 149 7.45 20.84 -15.48
C LYS A 149 7.71 22.22 -14.89
N GLU A 150 6.75 22.73 -14.13
CA GLU A 150 6.83 24.06 -13.51
C GLU A 150 7.40 23.98 -12.10
N ASN A 151 7.17 22.86 -11.40
CA ASN A 151 7.55 22.64 -10.01
C ASN A 151 8.38 21.36 -9.87
N PRO A 152 9.61 21.28 -10.42
CA PRO A 152 10.47 20.10 -10.31
C PRO A 152 10.84 19.85 -8.85
N VAL A 153 11.06 18.57 -8.52
CA VAL A 153 11.51 18.08 -7.20
C VAL A 153 12.78 17.24 -7.36
N ASP A 154 13.52 17.05 -6.28
CA ASP A 154 14.78 16.29 -6.31
C ASP A 154 14.53 14.79 -6.23
N GLU A 155 13.48 14.39 -5.49
CA GLU A 155 13.12 12.97 -5.33
C GLU A 155 11.60 12.78 -5.35
N ILE A 156 11.17 11.61 -5.83
CA ILE A 156 9.76 11.20 -5.84
C ILE A 156 9.63 9.89 -5.07
N LEU A 157 8.85 9.92 -3.98
CA LEU A 157 8.51 8.75 -3.18
C LEU A 157 7.22 8.11 -3.69
N VAL A 158 7.32 6.88 -4.22
CA VAL A 158 6.21 6.16 -4.85
C VAL A 158 5.49 5.31 -3.84
N PHE A 159 4.20 5.59 -3.59
CA PHE A 159 3.29 4.80 -2.76
C PHE A 159 2.61 3.67 -3.55
N SER A 160 2.46 3.82 -4.85
CA SER A 160 1.85 2.83 -5.76
C SER A 160 2.87 1.80 -6.25
N PHE A 161 3.55 1.09 -5.34
CA PHE A 161 4.69 0.22 -5.64
C PHE A 161 4.39 -0.91 -6.64
N GLY A 162 3.14 -1.36 -6.73
CA GLY A 162 2.74 -2.39 -7.71
C GLY A 162 2.80 -1.93 -9.17
N TYR A 163 3.03 -0.64 -9.40
CA TYR A 163 3.15 -0.02 -10.72
C TYR A 163 4.52 0.65 -10.92
N MET A 164 5.52 0.26 -10.14
CA MET A 164 6.81 0.95 -10.11
C MET A 164 7.45 1.07 -11.49
N ASP A 165 7.43 0.03 -12.31
CA ASP A 165 8.05 0.04 -13.64
C ASP A 165 7.32 0.99 -14.61
N GLU A 166 5.99 1.04 -14.55
CA GLU A 166 5.16 1.97 -15.32
C GLU A 166 5.42 3.41 -14.88
N ILE A 167 5.43 3.65 -13.57
CA ILE A 167 5.66 4.97 -12.98
C ILE A 167 7.07 5.47 -13.35
N LYS A 168 8.08 4.62 -13.28
CA LYS A 168 9.45 4.96 -13.71
C LYS A 168 9.50 5.36 -15.19
N LYS A 169 8.79 4.64 -16.07
CA LYS A 169 8.70 5.00 -17.50
C LYS A 169 8.05 6.37 -17.70
N ASP A 170 6.98 6.65 -16.97
CA ASP A 170 6.30 7.93 -17.08
C ASP A 170 7.19 9.07 -16.55
N LEU A 171 7.80 8.93 -15.37
CA LEU A 171 8.65 9.94 -14.76
C LEU A 171 9.92 10.23 -15.57
N LYS A 172 10.46 9.24 -16.30
CA LYS A 172 11.58 9.46 -17.23
C LYS A 172 11.25 10.47 -18.33
N LYS A 173 10.00 10.56 -18.77
CA LYS A 173 9.55 11.57 -19.76
C LYS A 173 9.64 12.99 -19.21
N TYR A 174 9.66 13.13 -17.87
CA TYR A 174 9.83 14.40 -17.15
C TYR A 174 11.25 14.61 -16.65
N GLY A 175 12.22 13.81 -17.11
CA GLY A 175 13.66 13.97 -16.82
C GLY A 175 14.14 13.25 -15.56
N TYR A 176 13.29 12.52 -14.81
CA TYR A 176 13.70 11.84 -13.59
C TYR A 176 14.49 10.56 -13.85
N GLN A 177 15.58 10.40 -13.13
CA GLN A 177 16.43 9.21 -13.17
C GLN A 177 15.97 8.18 -12.10
N ASN A 178 16.36 6.90 -12.28
CA ASN A 178 15.97 5.83 -11.37
C ASN A 178 16.38 6.06 -9.91
N ASN A 179 17.50 6.72 -9.67
CA ASN A 179 18.00 7.05 -8.33
C ASN A 179 17.18 8.14 -7.63
N GLN A 180 16.40 8.92 -8.37
CA GLN A 180 15.48 9.94 -7.84
C GLN A 180 14.09 9.38 -7.53
N ILE A 181 13.79 8.15 -7.95
CA ILE A 181 12.48 7.51 -7.77
C ILE A 181 12.62 6.41 -6.72
N LYS A 182 12.06 6.65 -5.54
CA LYS A 182 12.16 5.77 -4.37
C LYS A 182 10.86 5.03 -4.12
N SER A 183 10.95 3.78 -3.65
CA SER A 183 9.79 3.05 -3.16
C SER A 183 9.58 3.34 -1.66
N PHE A 184 8.36 3.69 -1.28
CA PHE A 184 8.06 3.89 0.15
C PHE A 184 8.23 2.59 0.96
N ILE A 185 8.00 1.42 0.35
CA ILE A 185 8.18 0.12 1.02
C ILE A 185 9.64 -0.11 1.40
N ASP A 186 10.57 0.26 0.53
CA ASP A 186 12.00 0.08 0.80
C ASP A 186 12.42 1.00 1.96
N ILE A 187 11.99 2.26 1.94
CA ILE A 187 12.22 3.19 3.05
C ILE A 187 11.59 2.68 4.36
N MET A 188 10.36 2.14 4.32
CA MET A 188 9.71 1.60 5.50
C MET A 188 10.45 0.40 6.11
N LYS A 189 11.02 -0.48 5.28
CA LYS A 189 11.69 -1.71 5.72
C LYS A 189 13.09 -1.41 6.24
N ASP A 190 13.90 -0.77 5.42
CA ASP A 190 15.34 -0.71 5.59
C ASP A 190 15.78 0.61 6.25
N GLY A 191 14.87 1.58 6.31
CA GLY A 191 15.20 2.94 6.70
C GLY A 191 15.86 3.70 5.55
N TYR A 192 16.21 4.93 5.84
CA TYR A 192 17.01 5.79 4.95
C TYR A 192 18.37 6.01 5.59
N VAL A 193 19.39 5.46 4.96
CA VAL A 193 20.80 5.65 5.34
C VAL A 193 21.42 6.67 4.40
#